data_24ee17ce3407421f02bc38028da4e1ff
#
_entry.id   24ee17ce3407421f02bc38028da4e1ff
#
_cell.length_a   1.000
_cell.length_b   1.000
_cell.length_c   1.000
_cell.angle_alpha   90.00
_cell.angle_beta   90.00
_cell.angle_gamma   90.00
#
_symmetry.space_group_name_H-M   'P 1'
#
loop_
_entity.id
_entity.type
_entity.pdbx_description
1 polymer ?
#
loop_
_entity_poly.entity_id
_entity_poly.type
_entity_poly.pdbx_seq_one_letter_code
_entity_poly.pdbx_strand_id
1 'polypeptide(L)'
;MNQVIAIDIEKCVGCHSCQIACALAHSGAETLGEAVRQESPAQSRIAVVQVGDTPVALQCRHCDDPPCVEKCPKDAMHKRDDGVVTVDPELCIACKVCIKVCPLGEFGVISISRDEAAKTIIKCDLCTDRIAQGLLPACVEACPTGALAFMDPEEAAAQGRLVTAEELAAALQQLQQAPGPVLSLLGTEDEDQ
;
A
#
# COMPACT_ATOMS: atom_id res chain seq x y z
N MET A 1 -16.97 0.55 -12.90
CA MET A 1 -16.47 -0.77 -12.47
C MET A 1 -15.88 -0.58 -11.07
N ASN A 2 -16.42 -1.26 -10.08
CA ASN A 2 -16.00 -1.06 -8.67
C ASN A 2 -14.96 -2.11 -8.27
N GLN A 3 -13.89 -2.24 -9.06
CA GLN A 3 -12.84 -3.20 -8.76
C GLN A 3 -11.84 -2.62 -7.76
N VAL A 4 -11.33 -3.48 -6.88
CA VAL A 4 -10.38 -3.15 -5.82
C VAL A 4 -9.15 -4.06 -5.90
N ILE A 5 -8.05 -3.64 -5.29
CA ILE A 5 -6.92 -4.54 -5.04
C ILE A 5 -7.19 -5.26 -3.73
N ALA A 6 -7.63 -6.51 -3.80
CA ALA A 6 -7.87 -7.37 -2.65
C ALA A 6 -6.57 -8.03 -2.18
N ILE A 7 -6.45 -8.27 -0.88
CA ILE A 7 -5.24 -8.79 -0.24
C ILE A 7 -5.52 -10.12 0.46
N ASP A 8 -4.69 -11.11 0.14
CA ASP A 8 -4.59 -12.37 0.88
C ASP A 8 -3.26 -12.34 1.64
N ILE A 9 -3.34 -12.10 2.95
CA ILE A 9 -2.16 -11.94 3.81
C ILE A 9 -1.36 -13.25 3.87
N GLU A 10 -2.03 -14.39 3.89
CA GLU A 10 -1.38 -15.70 4.03
C GLU A 10 -0.49 -16.06 2.84
N LYS A 11 -0.78 -15.48 1.66
CA LYS A 11 0.02 -15.68 0.45
C LYS A 11 1.18 -14.70 0.29
N CYS A 12 1.27 -13.67 1.12
CA CYS A 12 2.34 -12.70 1.02
C CYS A 12 3.64 -13.28 1.58
N VAL A 13 4.69 -13.30 0.75
CA VAL A 13 6.02 -13.80 1.14
C VAL A 13 7.05 -12.68 1.33
N GLY A 14 6.62 -11.42 1.31
CA GLY A 14 7.51 -10.27 1.52
C GLY A 14 8.55 -10.04 0.44
N CYS A 15 8.35 -10.53 -0.79
CA CYS A 15 9.36 -10.47 -1.86
C CYS A 15 9.60 -9.06 -2.46
N HIS A 16 8.79 -8.07 -2.11
CA HIS A 16 8.84 -6.68 -2.58
C HIS A 16 8.66 -6.46 -4.09
N SER A 17 8.35 -7.49 -4.90
CA SER A 17 8.11 -7.35 -6.34
C SER A 17 7.03 -6.31 -6.66
N CYS A 18 5.97 -6.25 -5.86
CA CYS A 18 4.89 -5.27 -5.98
C CYS A 18 5.38 -3.82 -5.77
N GLN A 19 6.33 -3.59 -4.85
CA GLN A 19 6.90 -2.26 -4.62
C GLN A 19 7.78 -1.83 -5.80
N ILE A 20 8.62 -2.72 -6.32
CA ILE A 20 9.49 -2.44 -7.46
C ILE A 20 8.66 -2.12 -8.70
N ALA A 21 7.66 -2.96 -9.00
CA ALA A 21 6.78 -2.75 -10.15
C ALA A 21 5.95 -1.46 -10.03
N CYS A 22 5.45 -1.15 -8.82
CA CYS A 22 4.72 0.08 -8.56
C CYS A 22 5.62 1.32 -8.75
N ALA A 23 6.83 1.30 -8.20
CA ALA A 23 7.78 2.39 -8.35
C ALA A 23 8.15 2.62 -9.82
N LEU A 24 8.43 1.55 -10.57
CA LEU A 24 8.73 1.64 -12.00
C LEU A 24 7.55 2.21 -12.80
N ALA A 25 6.34 1.70 -12.59
CA ALA A 25 5.14 2.14 -13.30
C ALA A 25 4.81 3.63 -13.09
N HIS A 26 5.29 4.24 -12.01
CA HIS A 26 5.05 5.64 -11.67
C HIS A 26 6.30 6.54 -11.80
N SER A 27 7.41 6.01 -12.31
CA SER A 27 8.66 6.77 -12.47
C SER A 27 8.77 7.47 -13.83
N GLY A 28 7.96 7.08 -14.81
CA GLY A 28 8.11 7.50 -16.21
C GLY A 28 9.30 6.86 -16.94
N ALA A 29 10.05 5.96 -16.28
CA ALA A 29 11.12 5.20 -16.90
C ALA A 29 10.60 3.90 -17.54
N GLU A 30 11.25 3.45 -18.61
CA GLU A 30 10.92 2.18 -19.27
C GLU A 30 11.58 0.98 -18.59
N THR A 31 12.71 1.22 -17.95
CA THR A 31 13.49 0.15 -17.30
C THR A 31 13.83 0.50 -15.84
N LEU A 32 14.03 -0.54 -15.03
CA LEU A 32 14.48 -0.38 -13.64
C LEU A 32 15.83 0.35 -13.55
N GLY A 33 16.75 0.07 -14.49
CA GLY A 33 18.05 0.72 -14.56
C GLY A 33 17.94 2.24 -14.83
N GLU A 34 16.96 2.69 -15.61
CA GLU A 34 16.67 4.11 -15.81
C GLU A 34 16.01 4.72 -14.57
N ALA A 35 15.02 4.05 -14.00
CA ALA A 35 14.34 4.52 -12.80
C ALA A 35 15.29 4.78 -11.62
N VAL A 36 16.33 3.93 -11.47
CA VAL A 36 17.35 4.07 -10.40
C VAL A 36 18.29 5.25 -10.68
N ARG A 37 18.52 5.61 -11.94
CA ARG A 37 19.42 6.71 -12.33
C ARG A 37 18.76 8.08 -12.40
N GLN A 38 17.44 8.16 -12.20
CA GLN A 38 16.72 9.44 -12.18
C GLN A 38 17.16 10.29 -10.98
N GLU A 39 17.22 11.61 -11.14
CA GLU A 39 17.46 12.56 -10.04
C GLU A 39 16.37 12.48 -8.97
N SER A 40 15.11 12.39 -9.40
CA SER A 40 13.99 12.12 -8.50
C SER A 40 13.78 10.59 -8.39
N PRO A 41 14.03 10.01 -7.21
CA PRO A 41 13.99 8.57 -7.06
C PRO A 41 12.57 8.02 -7.26
N ALA A 42 12.46 6.94 -8.05
CA ALA A 42 11.22 6.20 -8.21
C ALA A 42 10.65 5.77 -6.84
N GLN A 43 9.39 6.11 -6.57
CA GLN A 43 8.76 5.87 -5.28
C GLN A 43 7.52 4.99 -5.42
N SER A 44 7.50 3.90 -4.65
CA SER A 44 6.35 2.99 -4.58
C SER A 44 5.17 3.64 -3.86
N ARG A 45 3.96 3.35 -4.33
CA ARG A 45 2.67 3.72 -3.72
C ARG A 45 2.02 2.55 -2.96
N ILE A 46 2.72 1.44 -2.84
CA ILE A 46 2.42 0.27 -2.01
C ILE A 46 3.58 0.04 -1.06
N ALA A 47 3.29 -0.34 0.18
CA ALA A 47 4.28 -0.68 1.19
C ALA A 47 4.21 -2.19 1.49
N VAL A 48 5.35 -2.84 1.65
CA VAL A 48 5.44 -4.16 2.26
C VAL A 48 6.02 -3.97 3.65
N VAL A 49 5.23 -4.31 4.66
CA VAL A 49 5.59 -4.14 6.07
C VAL A 49 5.64 -5.48 6.76
N GLN A 50 6.48 -5.59 7.78
CA GLN A 50 6.52 -6.76 8.65
C GLN A 50 5.64 -6.49 9.87
N VAL A 51 4.66 -7.33 10.13
CA VAL A 51 3.76 -7.26 11.28
C VAL A 51 3.86 -8.56 12.06
N GLY A 52 4.53 -8.53 13.19
CA GLY A 52 5.00 -9.76 13.82
C GLY A 52 5.89 -10.54 12.84
N ASP A 53 5.59 -11.80 12.63
CA ASP A 53 6.33 -12.66 11.68
C ASP A 53 5.70 -12.69 10.27
N THR A 54 4.68 -11.89 10.02
CA THR A 54 3.93 -11.91 8.77
C THR A 54 4.25 -10.68 7.92
N PRO A 55 4.77 -10.85 6.69
CA PRO A 55 4.89 -9.76 5.74
C PRO A 55 3.52 -9.44 5.13
N VAL A 56 3.20 -8.15 5.02
CA VAL A 56 1.91 -7.70 4.45
C VAL A 56 2.14 -6.60 3.43
N ALA A 57 1.57 -6.76 2.25
CA ALA A 57 1.57 -5.73 1.22
C ALA A 57 0.36 -4.81 1.41
N LEU A 58 0.59 -3.52 1.63
CA LEU A 58 -0.44 -2.53 1.95
C LEU A 58 -0.42 -1.36 0.97
N GLN A 59 -1.60 -0.96 0.49
CA GLN A 59 -1.81 0.25 -0.30
C GLN A 59 -3.10 0.96 0.14
N CYS A 60 -3.34 2.16 -0.40
CA CYS A 60 -4.59 2.87 -0.16
C CYS A 60 -5.80 2.02 -0.55
N ARG A 61 -6.83 2.00 0.30
CA ARG A 61 -8.05 1.21 0.11
C ARG A 61 -9.16 1.96 -0.63
N HIS A 62 -8.93 3.24 -0.96
CA HIS A 62 -9.94 4.09 -1.62
C HIS A 62 -11.29 4.05 -0.92
N CYS A 63 -11.29 4.20 0.41
CA CYS A 63 -12.44 4.07 1.30
C CYS A 63 -13.70 4.75 0.75
N ASP A 64 -14.88 4.24 1.10
CA ASP A 64 -16.15 4.85 0.70
C ASP A 64 -16.34 6.21 1.35
N ASP A 65 -16.06 6.31 2.64
CA ASP A 65 -16.01 7.56 3.40
C ASP A 65 -14.55 7.88 3.76
N PRO A 66 -13.78 8.50 2.84
CA PRO A 66 -12.35 8.68 3.02
C PRO A 66 -12.02 9.81 3.99
N PRO A 67 -11.54 9.54 5.22
CA PRO A 67 -11.22 10.58 6.20
C PRO A 67 -10.10 11.51 5.72
N CYS A 68 -9.24 11.03 4.84
CA CYS A 68 -8.19 11.84 4.24
C CYS A 68 -8.72 12.93 3.29
N VAL A 69 -9.87 12.73 2.67
CA VAL A 69 -10.57 13.75 1.86
C VAL A 69 -11.27 14.73 2.79
N GLU A 70 -12.08 14.25 3.72
CA GLU A 70 -12.85 15.07 4.66
C GLU A 70 -11.96 16.03 5.48
N LYS A 71 -10.79 15.59 5.91
CA LYS A 71 -9.90 16.36 6.79
C LYS A 71 -8.80 17.11 6.04
N CYS A 72 -8.80 17.14 4.70
CA CYS A 72 -7.78 17.86 3.95
C CYS A 72 -8.00 19.37 4.04
N PRO A 73 -7.08 20.16 4.66
CA PRO A 73 -7.30 21.60 4.88
C PRO A 73 -7.14 22.45 3.60
N LYS A 74 -6.70 21.82 2.50
CA LYS A 74 -6.48 22.45 1.20
C LYS A 74 -7.32 21.86 0.09
N ASP A 75 -8.25 20.96 0.44
CA ASP A 75 -9.05 20.21 -0.52
C ASP A 75 -8.23 19.57 -1.66
N ALA A 76 -6.96 19.22 -1.34
CA ALA A 76 -6.07 18.57 -2.28
C ALA A 76 -6.37 17.07 -2.48
N MET A 77 -7.13 16.47 -1.56
CA MET A 77 -7.55 15.06 -1.63
C MET A 77 -8.97 15.00 -2.17
N HIS A 78 -9.19 14.20 -3.21
CA HIS A 78 -10.48 14.07 -3.88
C HIS A 78 -10.89 12.62 -4.01
N LYS A 79 -12.18 12.32 -3.85
CA LYS A 79 -12.78 11.07 -4.30
C LYS A 79 -13.44 11.32 -5.66
N ARG A 80 -13.00 10.59 -6.68
CA ARG A 80 -13.53 10.66 -8.05
C ARG A 80 -14.86 9.88 -8.12
N ASP A 81 -15.62 10.11 -9.21
CA ASP A 81 -16.89 9.40 -9.47
C ASP A 81 -16.71 7.88 -9.64
N ASP A 82 -15.51 7.44 -10.05
CA ASP A 82 -15.14 6.02 -10.13
C ASP A 82 -14.73 5.40 -8.79
N GLY A 83 -14.81 6.17 -7.68
CA GLY A 83 -14.46 5.76 -6.33
C GLY A 83 -12.99 5.90 -5.97
N VAL A 84 -12.12 6.21 -6.92
CA VAL A 84 -10.68 6.36 -6.67
C VAL A 84 -10.39 7.65 -5.92
N VAL A 85 -9.71 7.54 -4.78
CA VAL A 85 -9.22 8.71 -4.04
C VAL A 85 -7.87 9.12 -4.64
N THR A 86 -7.75 10.38 -5.05
CA THR A 86 -6.55 10.96 -5.64
C THR A 86 -6.06 12.17 -4.85
N VAL A 87 -4.86 12.64 -5.15
CA VAL A 87 -4.30 13.89 -4.62
C VAL A 87 -3.97 14.83 -5.78
N ASP A 88 -4.36 16.10 -5.62
CA ASP A 88 -3.93 17.18 -6.49
C ASP A 88 -2.59 17.73 -5.97
N PRO A 89 -1.49 17.55 -6.71
CA PRO A 89 -0.18 17.98 -6.28
C PRO A 89 -0.03 19.51 -6.23
N GLU A 90 -0.82 20.26 -7.01
CA GLU A 90 -0.75 21.73 -7.04
C GLU A 90 -1.37 22.36 -5.78
N LEU A 91 -2.41 21.73 -5.21
CA LEU A 91 -3.06 22.16 -3.98
C LEU A 91 -2.40 21.61 -2.72
N CYS A 92 -1.64 20.50 -2.85
CA CYS A 92 -1.08 19.78 -1.72
C CYS A 92 0.10 20.53 -1.09
N ILE A 93 0.02 20.79 0.21
CA ILE A 93 1.11 21.42 0.99
C ILE A 93 1.90 20.41 1.84
N ALA A 94 1.71 19.13 1.64
CA ALA A 94 2.36 18.04 2.40
C ALA A 94 2.21 18.15 3.94
N CYS A 95 1.09 18.65 4.44
CA CYS A 95 0.83 18.89 5.88
C CYS A 95 0.67 17.60 6.71
N LYS A 96 0.64 16.42 6.08
CA LYS A 96 0.55 15.08 6.71
C LYS A 96 -0.76 14.78 7.44
N VAL A 97 -1.78 15.63 7.37
CA VAL A 97 -3.09 15.36 8.02
C VAL A 97 -3.69 14.06 7.49
N CYS A 98 -3.66 13.84 6.16
CA CYS A 98 -4.15 12.63 5.52
C CYS A 98 -3.45 11.34 6.01
N ILE A 99 -2.17 11.42 6.37
CA ILE A 99 -1.43 10.29 6.97
C ILE A 99 -1.96 9.99 8.37
N LYS A 100 -2.19 11.04 9.19
CA LYS A 100 -2.61 10.87 10.58
C LYS A 100 -4.04 10.34 10.73
N VAL A 101 -4.94 10.71 9.80
CA VAL A 101 -6.35 10.30 9.86
C VAL A 101 -6.62 8.98 9.14
N CYS A 102 -5.67 8.47 8.37
CA CYS A 102 -5.81 7.20 7.68
C CYS A 102 -5.66 6.03 8.67
N PRO A 103 -6.61 5.07 8.71
CA PRO A 103 -6.48 3.87 9.56
C PRO A 103 -5.21 3.06 9.30
N LEU A 104 -4.65 3.17 8.10
CA LEU A 104 -3.43 2.47 7.67
C LEU A 104 -2.22 3.43 7.51
N GLY A 105 -2.33 4.67 8.01
CA GLY A 105 -1.33 5.72 7.76
C GLY A 105 0.04 5.42 8.35
N GLU A 106 0.10 4.77 9.53
CA GLU A 106 1.33 4.34 10.19
C GLU A 106 2.12 3.30 9.40
N PHE A 107 1.45 2.53 8.52
CA PHE A 107 2.06 1.50 7.69
C PHE A 107 2.60 2.02 6.34
N GLY A 108 2.58 3.33 6.12
CA GLY A 108 3.18 3.95 4.95
C GLY A 108 2.37 3.85 3.66
N VAL A 109 1.06 3.59 3.74
CA VAL A 109 0.14 3.58 2.57
C VAL A 109 -0.06 4.97 1.97
N ILE A 110 0.24 6.01 2.73
CA ILE A 110 0.35 7.40 2.31
C ILE A 110 1.72 7.90 2.75
N SER A 111 2.49 8.45 1.83
CA SER A 111 3.83 8.95 2.10
C SER A 111 4.05 10.34 1.50
N ILE A 112 5.14 10.99 1.87
CA ILE A 112 5.57 12.25 1.25
C ILE A 112 6.41 11.92 0.03
N SER A 113 6.28 12.73 -1.02
CA SER A 113 7.17 12.67 -2.17
C SER A 113 8.63 12.82 -1.74
N ARG A 114 9.50 11.98 -2.29
CA ARG A 114 10.96 12.12 -2.16
C ARG A 114 11.54 13.15 -3.13
N ASP A 115 10.73 13.57 -4.10
CA ASP A 115 11.06 14.71 -4.95
C ASP A 115 10.88 15.98 -4.14
N GLU A 116 11.97 16.63 -3.78
CA GLU A 116 11.98 17.84 -2.98
C GLU A 116 11.28 19.03 -3.68
N ALA A 117 11.23 19.01 -5.02
CA ALA A 117 10.53 20.02 -5.79
C ALA A 117 9.01 19.83 -5.75
N ALA A 118 8.53 18.58 -5.69
CA ALA A 118 7.11 18.27 -5.75
C ALA A 118 6.34 18.60 -4.45
N LYS A 119 6.97 18.52 -3.26
CA LYS A 119 6.37 18.82 -1.93
C LYS A 119 4.92 18.35 -1.76
N THR A 120 4.61 17.14 -2.21
CA THR A 120 3.25 16.57 -2.22
C THR A 120 3.20 15.24 -1.50
N ILE A 121 1.98 14.73 -1.30
CA ILE A 121 1.71 13.38 -0.79
C ILE A 121 1.67 12.40 -1.96
N ILE A 122 2.21 11.21 -1.73
CA ILE A 122 2.12 10.07 -2.65
C ILE A 122 1.28 8.97 -2.00
N LYS A 123 0.35 8.41 -2.75
CA LYS A 123 -0.48 7.27 -2.38
C LYS A 123 -0.91 6.49 -3.63
N CYS A 124 -1.38 5.27 -3.45
CA CYS A 124 -1.95 4.49 -4.54
C CYS A 124 -3.07 5.27 -5.26
N ASP A 125 -3.06 5.26 -6.58
CA ASP A 125 -4.06 5.82 -7.48
C ASP A 125 -4.80 4.73 -8.26
N LEU A 126 -4.66 3.49 -7.82
CA LEU A 126 -5.20 2.28 -8.45
C LEU A 126 -4.63 2.01 -9.85
N CYS A 127 -3.53 2.64 -10.21
CA CYS A 127 -2.94 2.57 -11.57
C CYS A 127 -3.97 2.89 -12.67
N THR A 128 -4.78 3.94 -12.50
CA THR A 128 -5.91 4.27 -13.39
C THR A 128 -5.50 4.35 -14.87
N ASP A 129 -4.29 4.85 -15.16
CA ASP A 129 -3.78 4.94 -16.54
C ASP A 129 -3.54 3.56 -17.17
N ARG A 130 -3.05 2.59 -16.37
CA ARG A 130 -2.88 1.20 -16.81
C ARG A 130 -4.21 0.51 -17.02
N ILE A 131 -5.15 0.70 -16.09
CA ILE A 131 -6.51 0.15 -16.18
C ILE A 131 -7.22 0.69 -17.42
N ALA A 132 -7.08 1.98 -17.74
CA ALA A 132 -7.64 2.58 -18.94
C ALA A 132 -7.10 1.95 -20.24
N GLN A 133 -5.91 1.35 -20.19
CA GLN A 133 -5.29 0.60 -21.29
C GLN A 133 -5.64 -0.89 -21.29
N GLY A 134 -6.50 -1.36 -20.37
CA GLY A 134 -6.87 -2.77 -20.21
C GLY A 134 -5.81 -3.62 -19.52
N LEU A 135 -4.83 -2.99 -18.84
CA LEU A 135 -3.78 -3.66 -18.09
C LEU A 135 -4.17 -3.78 -16.61
N LEU A 136 -3.59 -4.75 -15.92
CA LEU A 136 -3.72 -4.86 -14.46
C LEU A 136 -2.90 -3.78 -13.75
N PRO A 137 -3.25 -3.41 -12.48
CA PRO A 137 -2.36 -2.65 -11.62
C PRO A 137 -0.99 -3.31 -11.53
N ALA A 138 0.08 -2.52 -11.63
CA ALA A 138 1.45 -3.06 -11.72
C ALA A 138 1.84 -3.97 -10.55
N CYS A 139 1.37 -3.66 -9.34
CA CYS A 139 1.63 -4.48 -8.14
C CYS A 139 0.91 -5.83 -8.18
N VAL A 140 -0.27 -5.89 -8.79
CA VAL A 140 -1.03 -7.14 -8.96
C VAL A 140 -0.36 -8.03 -10.00
N GLU A 141 -0.04 -7.46 -11.15
CA GLU A 141 0.63 -8.19 -12.24
C GLU A 141 1.98 -8.77 -11.80
N ALA A 142 2.74 -8.05 -10.98
CA ALA A 142 4.05 -8.46 -10.49
C ALA A 142 4.00 -9.39 -9.26
N CYS A 143 2.83 -9.73 -8.71
CA CYS A 143 2.73 -10.54 -7.51
C CYS A 143 2.86 -12.04 -7.84
N PRO A 144 3.99 -12.71 -7.52
CA PRO A 144 4.23 -14.09 -7.94
C PRO A 144 3.37 -15.12 -7.21
N THR A 145 2.85 -14.76 -6.02
CA THR A 145 2.05 -15.65 -5.18
C THR A 145 0.55 -15.43 -5.32
N GLY A 146 0.13 -14.36 -6.05
CA GLY A 146 -1.25 -13.95 -6.12
C GLY A 146 -1.83 -13.44 -4.80
N ALA A 147 -0.96 -12.99 -3.88
CA ALA A 147 -1.39 -12.33 -2.65
C ALA A 147 -2.20 -11.05 -2.93
N LEU A 148 -1.87 -10.35 -4.01
CA LEU A 148 -2.63 -9.21 -4.52
C LEU A 148 -3.47 -9.66 -5.72
N ALA A 149 -4.74 -9.27 -5.76
CA ALA A 149 -5.65 -9.52 -6.87
C ALA A 149 -6.51 -8.30 -7.16
N PHE A 150 -6.76 -8.02 -8.43
CA PHE A 150 -7.64 -6.94 -8.86
C PHE A 150 -8.99 -7.55 -9.27
N MET A 151 -10.02 -7.33 -8.47
CA MET A 151 -11.30 -8.02 -8.59
C MET A 151 -12.45 -7.21 -7.98
N ASP A 152 -13.66 -7.70 -8.18
CA ASP A 152 -14.84 -7.16 -7.53
C ASP A 152 -14.80 -7.38 -6.01
N PRO A 153 -15.26 -6.41 -5.18
CA PRO A 153 -15.26 -6.55 -3.72
C PRO A 153 -16.06 -7.74 -3.20
N GLU A 154 -17.20 -8.07 -3.82
CA GLU A 154 -18.02 -9.21 -3.40
C GLU A 154 -17.31 -10.54 -3.68
N GLU A 155 -16.64 -10.64 -4.83
CA GLU A 155 -15.81 -11.80 -5.17
C GLU A 155 -14.62 -11.92 -4.21
N ALA A 156 -13.97 -10.82 -3.87
CA ALA A 156 -12.88 -10.79 -2.92
C ALA A 156 -13.31 -11.28 -1.52
N ALA A 157 -14.44 -10.81 -1.04
CA ALA A 157 -15.01 -11.24 0.24
C ALA A 157 -15.36 -12.74 0.24
N ALA A 158 -15.92 -13.25 -0.87
CA ALA A 158 -16.20 -14.69 -1.02
C ALA A 158 -14.92 -15.56 -1.01
N GLN A 159 -13.78 -15.00 -1.40
CA GLN A 159 -12.46 -15.65 -1.34
C GLN A 159 -11.72 -15.40 -0.02
N GLY A 160 -12.32 -14.74 0.96
CA GLY A 160 -11.71 -14.41 2.24
C GLY A 160 -10.56 -13.38 2.13
N ARG A 161 -10.55 -12.58 1.06
CA ARG A 161 -9.55 -11.53 0.86
C ARG A 161 -9.97 -10.23 1.53
N LEU A 162 -9.01 -9.51 2.09
CA LEU A 162 -9.26 -8.23 2.75
C LEU A 162 -9.35 -7.09 1.72
N VAL A 163 -10.40 -6.30 1.82
CA VAL A 163 -10.68 -5.20 0.87
C VAL A 163 -10.79 -3.83 1.53
N THR A 164 -11.30 -3.73 2.76
CA THR A 164 -11.47 -2.44 3.44
C THR A 164 -10.27 -2.04 4.30
N ALA A 165 -10.21 -0.77 4.68
CA ALA A 165 -9.16 -0.28 5.58
C ALA A 165 -9.37 -0.81 7.00
N GLU A 166 -10.61 -0.97 7.41
CA GLU A 166 -11.03 -1.46 8.72
C GLU A 166 -10.68 -2.94 8.90
N GLU A 167 -10.99 -3.77 7.89
CA GLU A 167 -10.61 -5.19 7.89
C GLU A 167 -9.10 -5.37 8.01
N LEU A 168 -8.34 -4.61 7.22
CA LEU A 168 -6.88 -4.65 7.27
C LEU A 168 -6.34 -4.16 8.61
N ALA A 169 -6.84 -3.04 9.14
CA ALA A 169 -6.40 -2.53 10.44
C ALA A 169 -6.65 -3.55 11.56
N ALA A 170 -7.82 -4.20 11.57
CA ALA A 170 -8.14 -5.25 12.53
C ALA A 170 -7.20 -6.46 12.40
N ALA A 171 -6.94 -6.93 11.19
CA ALA A 171 -6.02 -8.04 10.93
C ALA A 171 -4.59 -7.70 11.39
N LEU A 172 -4.12 -6.49 11.09
CA LEU A 172 -2.77 -6.04 11.50
C LEU A 172 -2.65 -5.95 13.03
N GLN A 173 -3.67 -5.46 13.73
CA GLN A 173 -3.70 -5.46 15.20
C GLN A 173 -3.63 -6.87 15.78
N GLN A 174 -4.35 -7.84 15.19
CA GLN A 174 -4.29 -9.24 15.61
C GLN A 174 -2.89 -9.83 15.43
N LEU A 175 -2.25 -9.56 14.29
CA LEU A 175 -0.89 -10.01 14.01
C LEU A 175 0.15 -9.41 14.98
N GLN A 176 -0.03 -8.14 15.36
CA GLN A 176 0.85 -7.49 16.36
C GLN A 176 0.71 -8.08 17.76
N GLN A 177 -0.48 -8.59 18.11
CA GLN A 177 -0.77 -9.19 19.43
C GLN A 177 -0.50 -10.69 19.46
N ALA A 178 -0.32 -11.33 18.31
CA ALA A 178 0.02 -12.74 18.25
C ALA A 178 1.35 -12.98 18.99
N PRO A 179 1.44 -13.96 19.89
CA PRO A 179 2.73 -14.32 20.49
C PRO A 179 3.66 -14.73 19.36
N GLY A 180 4.81 -14.06 19.27
CA GLY A 180 5.86 -14.43 18.31
C GLY A 180 6.21 -15.92 18.47
N PRO A 181 6.84 -16.55 17.45
CA PRO A 181 7.29 -17.93 17.58
C PRO A 181 8.12 -18.01 18.84
N VAL A 182 7.76 -19.00 19.67
CA VAL A 182 8.38 -19.22 20.97
C VAL A 182 9.85 -19.53 20.74
N LEU A 183 10.71 -18.52 20.81
CA LEU A 183 12.17 -18.65 20.83
C LEU A 183 12.66 -19.28 22.14
N SER A 184 11.74 -19.79 22.97
CA SER A 184 11.98 -20.45 24.24
C SER A 184 12.43 -21.91 24.14
N LEU A 185 12.72 -22.41 22.95
CA LEU A 185 13.26 -23.76 22.76
C LEU A 185 14.77 -23.79 22.53
N LEU A 186 15.45 -22.65 22.48
CA LEU A 186 16.91 -22.62 22.63
C LEU A 186 17.19 -22.29 24.09
N GLY A 187 17.22 -23.34 24.92
CA GLY A 187 17.70 -23.23 26.28
C GLY A 187 19.08 -22.56 26.26
N THR A 188 19.17 -21.43 26.91
CA THR A 188 20.43 -20.97 27.47
C THR A 188 20.71 -21.93 28.63
N GLU A 189 21.42 -23.01 28.35
CA GLU A 189 22.13 -23.72 29.41
C GLU A 189 23.21 -22.74 29.89
N ASP A 190 22.92 -22.09 31.01
CA ASP A 190 23.92 -21.40 31.78
C ASP A 190 24.96 -22.43 32.20
N GLU A 191 26.07 -22.47 31.51
CA GLU A 191 27.28 -23.12 32.01
C GLU A 191 27.95 -22.18 33.03
N ASP A 192 27.48 -22.27 34.27
CA ASP A 192 28.27 -21.95 35.43
C ASP A 192 29.33 -23.03 35.65
N GLN A 193 30.58 -22.73 35.32
CA GLN A 193 31.76 -23.25 36.05
C GLN A 193 32.98 -22.32 35.90
#